data_5317179111ca1b8bc856f04353d38ae4
#
_entry.id   5317179111ca1b8bc856f04353d38ae4
#
_cell.length_a   1.000
_cell.length_b   1.000
_cell.length_c   1.000
_cell.angle_alpha   90.00
_cell.angle_beta   90.00
_cell.angle_gamma   90.00
#
_symmetry.space_group_name_H-M   'P 1'
#
loop_
_entity.id
_entity.type
_entity.pdbx_description
1 polymer ?
#
loop_
_entity_poly.entity_id
_entity_poly.type
_entity_poly.pdbx_seq_one_letter_code
_entity_poly.pdbx_strand_id
1 'polypeptide(L)'
;MVVHMRIRYGLTMIVTFTDFGTEGPYLGQMRAVLHALAPDIPVVDLMVDAPAFSPRAAAYLLPVVVAPLPEKTVCLTVVDPGVGSDCTPVILYADDLWFVGPDNGIFEMIARRCESTPEWWEITYAPKRISASFHGRDLFAPVAAMLARDGAAALDALARPWQPDRAPYDEWPDDTAEVVYIDGYGNCMLGTRWHTVSPNPAVELRSGTVATARTFSDVPSGVAFCYENALGLIEIAVNQGSAAAQLGLQLGSQVPVRKLSGK
;
A
#
# COMPACT_ATOMS: atom_id res chain seq x y z
N MET A 1 17.11 -13.13 -3.53
CA MET A 1 16.07 -13.77 -2.69
C MET A 1 16.11 -13.04 -1.35
N VAL A 2 15.28 -12.01 -1.18
CA VAL A 2 15.13 -11.31 0.09
C VAL A 2 14.30 -12.24 0.97
N VAL A 3 14.92 -12.87 1.95
CA VAL A 3 14.20 -13.67 2.95
C VAL A 3 13.47 -12.66 3.83
N HIS A 4 12.19 -12.47 3.60
CA HIS A 4 11.34 -11.73 4.49
C HIS A 4 11.19 -12.55 5.78
N MET A 5 11.92 -12.17 6.81
CA MET A 5 11.81 -12.75 8.13
C MET A 5 10.51 -12.22 8.76
N ARG A 6 9.38 -12.91 8.51
CA ARG A 6 8.12 -12.61 9.20
C ARG A 6 8.31 -12.85 10.69
N ILE A 7 8.00 -11.85 11.47
CA ILE A 7 8.07 -11.92 12.93
C ILE A 7 6.90 -12.80 13.40
N ARG A 8 7.17 -14.02 13.83
CA ARG A 8 6.17 -14.93 14.43
C ARG A 8 5.90 -14.51 15.87
N TYR A 9 5.10 -13.48 16.06
CA TYR A 9 4.50 -13.17 17.35
C TYR A 9 2.99 -13.35 17.25
N GLY A 10 2.42 -14.16 18.17
CA GLY A 10 1.01 -14.53 18.16
C GLY A 10 0.02 -13.43 18.57
N LEU A 11 0.35 -12.16 18.32
CA LEU A 11 -0.53 -11.03 18.59
C LEU A 11 -1.18 -10.57 17.29
N THR A 12 -2.50 -10.72 17.21
CA THR A 12 -3.30 -10.03 16.18
C THR A 12 -3.18 -8.52 16.39
N MET A 13 -3.00 -7.76 15.31
CA MET A 13 -3.03 -6.30 15.35
C MET A 13 -3.85 -5.76 14.19
N ILE A 14 -4.29 -4.53 14.30
CA ILE A 14 -4.87 -3.78 13.18
C ILE A 14 -3.84 -2.76 12.73
N VAL A 15 -3.59 -2.69 11.43
CA VAL A 15 -2.83 -1.59 10.85
C VAL A 15 -3.71 -0.75 9.93
N THR A 16 -3.46 0.56 9.88
CA THR A 16 -4.19 1.45 8.96
C THR A 16 -3.28 1.90 7.83
N PHE A 17 -3.80 1.83 6.61
CA PHE A 17 -3.17 2.35 5.40
C PHE A 17 -4.20 3.25 4.71
N THR A 18 -4.00 4.57 4.79
CA THR A 18 -4.97 5.56 4.29
C THR A 18 -4.29 6.77 3.68
N ASP A 19 -5.04 7.55 2.90
CA ASP A 19 -4.66 8.87 2.39
C ASP A 19 -5.24 10.04 3.21
N PHE A 20 -5.66 9.78 4.46
CA PHE A 20 -6.36 10.79 5.28
C PHE A 20 -5.45 11.88 5.82
N GLY A 21 -4.14 11.63 5.85
CA GLY A 21 -3.18 12.53 6.46
C GLY A 21 -3.26 12.54 8.00
N THR A 22 -2.42 13.37 8.59
CA THR A 22 -2.39 13.58 10.06
C THR A 22 -3.27 14.75 10.50
N GLU A 23 -3.71 15.57 9.56
CA GLU A 23 -4.55 16.73 9.82
C GLU A 23 -6.03 16.37 9.72
N GLY A 24 -6.86 17.00 10.53
CA GLY A 24 -8.30 16.75 10.55
C GLY A 24 -8.72 15.55 11.41
N PRO A 25 -10.04 15.29 11.48
CA PRO A 25 -10.61 14.35 12.46
C PRO A 25 -10.69 12.90 11.97
N TYR A 26 -10.45 12.64 10.68
CA TYR A 26 -10.84 11.37 10.04
C TYR A 26 -10.12 10.16 10.62
N LEU A 27 -8.79 10.23 10.71
CA LEU A 27 -7.97 9.17 11.27
C LEU A 27 -8.32 8.93 12.75
N GLY A 28 -8.44 9.99 13.54
CA GLY A 28 -8.80 9.91 14.96
C GLY A 28 -10.16 9.29 15.20
N GLN A 29 -11.17 9.64 14.40
CA GLN A 29 -12.51 9.04 14.49
C GLN A 29 -12.51 7.56 14.11
N MET A 30 -11.77 7.17 13.08
CA MET A 30 -11.63 5.77 12.69
C MET A 30 -10.97 4.94 13.79
N ARG A 31 -9.86 5.45 14.36
CA ARG A 31 -9.16 4.81 15.49
C ARG A 31 -10.07 4.68 16.73
N ALA A 32 -10.88 5.69 17.02
CA ALA A 32 -11.83 5.62 18.12
C ALA A 32 -12.85 4.49 17.96
N VAL A 33 -13.32 4.23 16.74
CA VAL A 33 -14.19 3.08 16.44
C VAL A 33 -13.47 1.77 16.61
N LEU A 34 -12.23 1.65 16.12
CA LEU A 34 -11.41 0.45 16.29
C LEU A 34 -11.20 0.11 17.77
N HIS A 35 -10.79 1.09 18.58
CA HIS A 35 -10.59 0.89 20.02
C HIS A 35 -11.89 0.61 20.79
N ALA A 36 -13.02 1.18 20.37
CA ALA A 36 -14.31 0.90 21.00
C ALA A 36 -14.78 -0.55 20.76
N LEU A 37 -14.48 -1.14 19.60
CA LEU A 37 -14.96 -2.47 19.21
C LEU A 37 -13.93 -3.59 19.47
N ALA A 38 -12.65 -3.25 19.54
CA ALA A 38 -11.55 -4.17 19.80
C ALA A 38 -10.50 -3.52 20.74
N PRO A 39 -10.85 -3.23 22.01
CA PRO A 39 -10.02 -2.46 22.92
C PRO A 39 -8.66 -3.13 23.25
N ASP A 40 -8.61 -4.45 23.19
CA ASP A 40 -7.40 -5.24 23.51
C ASP A 40 -6.51 -5.49 22.28
N ILE A 41 -6.93 -5.05 21.08
CA ILE A 41 -6.18 -5.23 19.84
C ILE A 41 -5.36 -3.97 19.56
N PRO A 42 -4.02 -4.07 19.42
CA PRO A 42 -3.18 -2.95 19.04
C PRO A 42 -3.59 -2.37 17.68
N VAL A 43 -3.64 -1.05 17.59
CA VAL A 43 -3.88 -0.31 16.34
C VAL A 43 -2.63 0.50 16.01
N VAL A 44 -2.06 0.27 14.83
CA VAL A 44 -0.84 0.95 14.34
C VAL A 44 -1.17 1.67 13.05
N ASP A 45 -0.88 2.96 12.99
CA ASP A 45 -0.95 3.70 11.71
C ASP A 45 0.30 3.35 10.90
N LEU A 46 0.15 2.43 9.97
CA LEU A 46 1.23 1.98 9.11
C LEU A 46 1.59 3.03 8.07
N MET A 47 0.56 3.64 7.48
CA MET A 47 0.69 4.74 6.54
C MET A 47 -0.58 5.59 6.57
N VAL A 48 -0.42 6.91 6.71
CA VAL A 48 -1.55 7.85 6.79
C VAL A 48 -1.58 8.84 5.62
N ASP A 49 -0.52 8.86 4.83
CA ASP A 49 -0.28 9.72 3.69
C ASP A 49 -0.06 8.91 2.39
N ALA A 50 -0.77 7.78 2.27
CA ALA A 50 -0.82 7.00 1.04
C ALA A 50 -1.16 7.91 -0.16
N PRO A 51 -0.78 7.52 -1.38
CA PRO A 51 -1.00 8.34 -2.57
C PRO A 51 -2.45 8.82 -2.68
N ALA A 52 -2.68 10.10 -2.39
CA ALA A 52 -4.02 10.68 -2.30
C ALA A 52 -4.80 10.52 -3.61
N PHE A 53 -6.06 10.08 -3.50
CA PHE A 53 -6.97 9.85 -4.62
C PHE A 53 -6.47 8.85 -5.67
N SER A 54 -5.43 8.06 -5.37
CA SER A 54 -4.82 7.14 -6.34
C SER A 54 -4.76 5.70 -5.82
N PRO A 55 -5.89 4.93 -5.90
CA PRO A 55 -5.88 3.51 -5.57
C PRO A 55 -4.83 2.72 -6.34
N ARG A 56 -4.58 3.09 -7.61
CA ARG A 56 -3.56 2.44 -8.45
C ARG A 56 -2.15 2.62 -7.89
N ALA A 57 -1.74 3.83 -7.55
CA ALA A 57 -0.41 4.06 -6.96
C ALA A 57 -0.29 3.36 -5.58
N ALA A 58 -1.36 3.43 -4.77
CA ALA A 58 -1.45 2.72 -3.50
C ALA A 58 -1.33 1.20 -3.66
N ALA A 59 -1.89 0.61 -4.73
CA ALA A 59 -1.81 -0.82 -5.02
C ALA A 59 -0.36 -1.31 -5.22
N TYR A 60 0.52 -0.53 -5.83
CA TYR A 60 1.93 -0.88 -5.98
C TYR A 60 2.73 -0.72 -4.68
N LEU A 61 2.30 0.19 -3.81
CA LEU A 61 2.98 0.48 -2.55
C LEU A 61 2.56 -0.49 -1.43
N LEU A 62 1.28 -0.84 -1.36
CA LEU A 62 0.71 -1.66 -0.28
C LEU A 62 1.46 -2.98 -0.03
N PRO A 63 1.76 -3.82 -1.06
CA PRO A 63 2.44 -5.10 -0.83
C PRO A 63 3.80 -4.99 -0.15
N VAL A 64 4.58 -3.96 -0.49
CA VAL A 64 5.93 -3.78 0.07
C VAL A 64 5.89 -3.18 1.48
N VAL A 65 4.87 -2.40 1.79
CA VAL A 65 4.67 -1.81 3.12
C VAL A 65 4.17 -2.86 4.12
N VAL A 66 3.30 -3.80 3.69
CA VAL A 66 2.77 -4.84 4.57
C VAL A 66 3.66 -6.08 4.67
N ALA A 67 4.64 -6.24 3.78
CA ALA A 67 5.50 -7.43 3.73
C ALA A 67 6.17 -7.81 5.07
N PRO A 68 6.63 -6.88 5.92
CA PRO A 68 7.25 -7.23 7.20
C PRO A 68 6.25 -7.50 8.33
N LEU A 69 4.93 -7.36 8.10
CA LEU A 69 3.92 -7.50 9.15
C LEU A 69 3.78 -8.95 9.64
N PRO A 70 3.47 -9.16 10.92
CA PRO A 70 3.20 -10.48 11.46
C PRO A 70 1.92 -11.08 10.86
N GLU A 71 1.87 -12.42 10.83
CA GLU A 71 0.68 -13.19 10.46
C GLU A 71 -0.56 -12.75 11.26
N LYS A 72 -1.75 -12.88 10.69
CA LYS A 72 -3.05 -12.51 11.26
C LYS A 72 -3.25 -11.01 11.49
N THR A 73 -2.35 -10.16 10.97
CA THR A 73 -2.60 -8.71 10.95
C THR A 73 -3.80 -8.39 10.07
N VAL A 74 -4.66 -7.49 10.56
CA VAL A 74 -5.79 -6.94 9.78
C VAL A 74 -5.38 -5.57 9.25
N CYS A 75 -5.26 -5.47 7.93
CA CYS A 75 -4.90 -4.24 7.23
C CYS A 75 -6.19 -3.49 6.83
N LEU A 76 -6.55 -2.46 7.59
CA LEU A 76 -7.63 -1.53 7.23
C LEU A 76 -7.09 -0.55 6.20
N THR A 77 -7.47 -0.74 4.95
CA THR A 77 -6.89 -0.06 3.79
C THR A 77 -7.94 0.81 3.10
N VAL A 78 -7.79 2.13 3.17
CA VAL A 78 -8.77 3.07 2.62
C VAL A 78 -8.07 4.19 1.86
N VAL A 79 -8.03 4.07 0.54
CA VAL A 79 -7.80 5.15 -0.43
C VAL A 79 -8.99 5.07 -1.39
N ASP A 80 -10.02 5.88 -1.14
CA ASP A 80 -11.32 5.73 -1.79
C ASP A 80 -11.88 7.05 -2.32
N PRO A 81 -11.40 7.51 -3.49
CA PRO A 81 -11.94 8.71 -4.13
C PRO A 81 -13.40 8.53 -4.60
N GLY A 82 -13.87 7.28 -4.66
CA GLY A 82 -15.23 6.92 -5.07
C GLY A 82 -16.17 6.60 -3.91
N VAL A 83 -15.86 7.02 -2.68
CA VAL A 83 -16.72 6.74 -1.52
C VAL A 83 -18.17 7.13 -1.75
N GLY A 84 -19.11 6.21 -1.46
CA GLY A 84 -20.54 6.41 -1.72
C GLY A 84 -20.99 6.03 -3.12
N SER A 85 -20.11 5.54 -3.99
CA SER A 85 -20.47 4.90 -5.27
C SER A 85 -20.83 3.42 -5.09
N ASP A 86 -21.05 2.73 -6.21
CA ASP A 86 -21.32 1.28 -6.25
C ASP A 86 -20.06 0.40 -6.07
N CYS A 87 -18.96 0.97 -5.58
CA CYS A 87 -17.74 0.23 -5.29
C CYS A 87 -17.99 -0.82 -4.19
N THR A 88 -17.74 -2.09 -4.51
CA THR A 88 -17.98 -3.20 -3.59
C THR A 88 -17.03 -3.14 -2.39
N PRO A 89 -17.53 -3.13 -1.15
CA PRO A 89 -16.69 -3.25 0.03
C PRO A 89 -16.27 -4.71 0.22
N VAL A 90 -14.99 -4.95 0.49
CA VAL A 90 -14.45 -6.31 0.49
C VAL A 90 -13.56 -6.64 1.68
N ILE A 91 -13.46 -7.93 1.97
CA ILE A 91 -12.40 -8.56 2.74
C ILE A 91 -11.59 -9.42 1.77
N LEU A 92 -10.27 -9.31 1.83
CA LEU A 92 -9.32 -10.19 1.17
C LEU A 92 -8.46 -10.88 2.21
N TYR A 93 -8.24 -12.18 2.07
CA TYR A 93 -7.23 -12.94 2.79
C TYR A 93 -6.15 -13.42 1.82
N ALA A 94 -4.92 -13.06 2.09
CA ALA A 94 -3.76 -13.42 1.29
C ALA A 94 -2.51 -13.48 2.18
N ASP A 95 -1.70 -14.54 2.02
CA ASP A 95 -0.42 -14.72 2.74
C ASP A 95 -0.52 -14.48 4.25
N ASP A 96 -1.54 -15.05 4.89
CA ASP A 96 -1.81 -14.95 6.34
C ASP A 96 -2.15 -13.53 6.85
N LEU A 97 -2.45 -12.60 5.94
CA LEU A 97 -2.93 -11.26 6.25
C LEU A 97 -4.38 -11.06 5.82
N TRP A 98 -5.11 -10.26 6.57
CA TRP A 98 -6.45 -9.82 6.25
C TRP A 98 -6.42 -8.38 5.74
N PHE A 99 -7.16 -8.10 4.68
CA PHE A 99 -7.32 -6.75 4.14
C PHE A 99 -8.80 -6.38 4.12
N VAL A 100 -9.13 -5.18 4.57
CA VAL A 100 -10.50 -4.66 4.62
C VAL A 100 -10.52 -3.29 3.95
N GLY A 101 -11.35 -3.13 2.92
CA GLY A 101 -11.43 -1.87 2.15
C GLY A 101 -12.31 -1.96 0.91
N PRO A 102 -12.22 -0.95 0.01
CA PRO A 102 -12.97 -0.93 -1.24
C PRO A 102 -12.30 -1.78 -2.33
N ASP A 103 -13.08 -2.43 -3.20
CA ASP A 103 -12.59 -3.12 -4.40
C ASP A 103 -12.41 -2.15 -5.58
N ASN A 104 -11.58 -1.16 -5.41
CA ASN A 104 -11.25 -0.16 -6.42
C ASN A 104 -9.86 -0.35 -7.05
N GLY A 105 -9.32 -1.58 -6.97
CA GLY A 105 -8.00 -1.97 -7.46
C GLY A 105 -6.88 -1.87 -6.42
N ILE A 106 -7.12 -1.32 -5.24
CA ILE A 106 -6.07 -1.13 -4.22
C ILE A 106 -5.43 -2.46 -3.78
N PHE A 107 -6.15 -3.57 -3.85
CA PHE A 107 -5.66 -4.90 -3.49
C PHE A 107 -5.11 -5.70 -4.68
N GLU A 108 -5.07 -5.13 -5.90
CA GLU A 108 -4.67 -5.85 -7.10
C GLU A 108 -3.28 -6.46 -6.98
N MET A 109 -2.29 -5.67 -6.56
CA MET A 109 -0.92 -6.16 -6.44
C MET A 109 -0.71 -7.08 -5.24
N ILE A 110 -1.54 -7.03 -4.21
CA ILE A 110 -1.58 -8.05 -3.15
C ILE A 110 -2.02 -9.38 -3.75
N ALA A 111 -3.16 -9.40 -4.43
CA ALA A 111 -3.72 -10.64 -5.01
C ALA A 111 -2.83 -11.27 -6.09
N ARG A 112 -2.15 -10.45 -6.90
CA ARG A 112 -1.22 -10.96 -7.93
C ARG A 112 0.09 -11.50 -7.40
N ARG A 113 0.56 -10.97 -6.26
CA ARG A 113 1.91 -11.24 -5.75
C ARG A 113 1.92 -12.20 -4.56
N CYS A 114 0.73 -12.55 -4.03
CA CYS A 114 0.64 -13.51 -2.93
C CYS A 114 1.09 -14.91 -3.37
N GLU A 115 1.71 -15.64 -2.46
CA GLU A 115 2.11 -17.04 -2.68
C GLU A 115 0.94 -18.00 -2.48
N SER A 116 -0.03 -17.62 -1.63
CA SER A 116 -1.26 -18.35 -1.39
C SER A 116 -2.34 -18.00 -2.44
N THR A 117 -3.37 -18.85 -2.56
CA THR A 117 -4.55 -18.47 -3.33
C THR A 117 -5.32 -17.40 -2.57
N PRO A 118 -5.56 -16.20 -3.16
CA PRO A 118 -6.30 -15.15 -2.48
C PRO A 118 -7.77 -15.53 -2.32
N GLU A 119 -8.31 -15.31 -1.14
CA GLU A 119 -9.72 -15.56 -0.84
C GLU A 119 -10.44 -14.22 -0.62
N TRP A 120 -11.62 -14.08 -1.22
CA TRP A 120 -12.36 -12.84 -1.26
C TRP A 120 -13.77 -12.98 -0.69
N TRP A 121 -14.22 -11.96 0.03
CA TRP A 121 -15.58 -11.82 0.52
C TRP A 121 -16.09 -10.40 0.25
N GLU A 122 -17.34 -10.32 -0.21
CA GLU A 122 -18.09 -9.07 -0.22
C GLU A 122 -18.64 -8.81 1.20
N ILE A 123 -18.40 -7.63 1.72
CA ILE A 123 -18.91 -7.22 3.02
C ILE A 123 -20.42 -7.01 2.90
N THR A 124 -21.19 -7.75 3.70
CA THR A 124 -22.65 -7.66 3.81
C THR A 124 -23.08 -7.08 5.15
N TYR A 125 -22.14 -6.82 6.06
CA TYR A 125 -22.39 -6.14 7.32
C TYR A 125 -23.05 -4.79 7.08
N ALA A 126 -24.22 -4.57 7.73
CA ALA A 126 -24.98 -3.35 7.60
C ALA A 126 -24.95 -2.59 8.94
N PRO A 127 -24.19 -1.52 9.07
CA PRO A 127 -24.18 -0.69 10.27
C PRO A 127 -25.53 0.01 10.45
N LYS A 128 -25.95 0.27 11.71
CA LYS A 128 -27.19 0.98 12.02
C LYS A 128 -27.25 2.39 11.40
N ARG A 129 -26.09 2.98 11.18
CA ARG A 129 -25.93 4.30 10.56
C ARG A 129 -24.64 4.30 9.75
N ILE A 130 -24.71 4.80 8.53
CA ILE A 130 -23.56 4.96 7.64
C ILE A 130 -23.58 6.38 7.05
N SER A 131 -22.44 7.05 7.07
CA SER A 131 -22.27 8.32 6.36
C SER A 131 -21.99 8.01 4.88
N ALA A 132 -22.61 8.73 3.98
CA ALA A 132 -22.37 8.57 2.55
C ALA A 132 -20.92 8.90 2.12
N SER A 133 -20.17 9.63 2.94
CA SER A 133 -18.79 10.08 2.63
C SER A 133 -17.73 9.57 3.60
N PHE A 134 -18.06 8.65 4.52
CA PHE A 134 -17.08 8.14 5.47
C PHE A 134 -17.24 6.65 5.78
N HIS A 135 -17.18 5.82 4.75
CA HIS A 135 -17.23 4.37 4.87
C HIS A 135 -16.03 3.82 5.66
N GLY A 136 -14.89 4.49 5.63
CA GLY A 136 -13.72 4.14 6.44
C GLY A 136 -14.05 3.97 7.92
N ARG A 137 -14.79 4.93 8.50
CA ARG A 137 -15.20 4.90 9.91
C ARG A 137 -16.42 4.01 10.16
N ASP A 138 -17.45 4.10 9.30
CA ASP A 138 -18.78 3.55 9.61
C ASP A 138 -18.95 2.09 9.14
N LEU A 139 -18.14 1.65 8.17
CA LEU A 139 -18.21 0.30 7.59
C LEU A 139 -16.88 -0.46 7.77
N PHE A 140 -15.78 0.06 7.23
CA PHE A 140 -14.53 -0.69 7.18
C PHE A 140 -13.88 -0.86 8.57
N ALA A 141 -13.87 0.17 9.41
CA ALA A 141 -13.30 0.07 10.75
C ALA A 141 -14.06 -0.91 11.66
N PRO A 142 -15.41 -0.92 11.73
CA PRO A 142 -16.15 -1.97 12.44
C PRO A 142 -15.84 -3.38 11.96
N VAL A 143 -15.79 -3.60 10.64
CA VAL A 143 -15.48 -4.91 10.06
C VAL A 143 -14.06 -5.35 10.42
N ALA A 144 -13.07 -4.45 10.29
CA ALA A 144 -11.68 -4.74 10.66
C ALA A 144 -11.53 -5.08 12.15
N ALA A 145 -12.23 -4.35 13.03
CA ALA A 145 -12.21 -4.61 14.47
C ALA A 145 -12.80 -5.97 14.83
N MET A 146 -13.96 -6.33 14.26
CA MET A 146 -14.59 -7.62 14.49
C MET A 146 -13.75 -8.78 13.94
N LEU A 147 -13.19 -8.59 12.75
CA LEU A 147 -12.30 -9.58 12.14
C LEU A 147 -11.01 -9.79 12.96
N ALA A 148 -10.42 -8.70 13.48
CA ALA A 148 -9.21 -8.80 14.31
C ALA A 148 -9.48 -9.50 15.65
N ARG A 149 -10.67 -9.29 16.23
CA ARG A 149 -11.06 -9.89 17.51
C ARG A 149 -11.44 -11.36 17.37
N ASP A 150 -12.25 -11.71 16.37
CA ASP A 150 -12.92 -12.99 16.26
C ASP A 150 -12.33 -13.89 15.15
N GLY A 151 -11.40 -13.35 14.34
CA GLY A 151 -10.78 -14.07 13.22
C GLY A 151 -11.78 -14.48 12.14
N ALA A 152 -11.49 -15.57 11.44
CA ALA A 152 -12.35 -16.12 10.38
C ALA A 152 -13.77 -16.49 10.87
N ALA A 153 -13.98 -16.71 12.17
CA ALA A 153 -15.30 -16.98 12.72
C ALA A 153 -16.26 -15.79 12.58
N ALA A 154 -15.76 -14.58 12.37
CA ALA A 154 -16.58 -13.40 12.13
C ALA A 154 -17.17 -13.35 10.71
N LEU A 155 -16.62 -14.07 9.75
CA LEU A 155 -16.98 -13.95 8.34
C LEU A 155 -18.47 -14.19 8.06
N ASP A 156 -19.07 -15.21 8.68
CA ASP A 156 -20.49 -15.51 8.45
C ASP A 156 -21.43 -14.35 8.81
N ALA A 157 -21.02 -13.52 9.77
CA ALA A 157 -21.79 -12.33 10.20
C ALA A 157 -21.42 -11.06 9.43
N LEU A 158 -20.25 -11.04 8.79
CA LEU A 158 -19.69 -9.84 8.17
C LEU A 158 -19.81 -9.82 6.65
N ALA A 159 -19.74 -10.99 6.00
CA ALA A 159 -19.48 -11.05 4.57
C ALA A 159 -19.98 -12.36 3.95
N ARG A 160 -19.99 -12.43 2.64
CA ARG A 160 -20.23 -13.65 1.88
C ARG A 160 -19.09 -13.92 0.91
N PRO A 161 -18.76 -15.18 0.59
CA PRO A 161 -17.78 -15.50 -0.44
C PRO A 161 -18.07 -14.75 -1.74
N TRP A 162 -17.02 -14.21 -2.36
CA TRP A 162 -17.17 -13.38 -3.54
C TRP A 162 -16.02 -13.64 -4.55
N GLN A 163 -16.33 -13.43 -5.82
CA GLN A 163 -15.35 -13.53 -6.90
C GLN A 163 -15.26 -12.17 -7.60
N PRO A 164 -14.19 -11.41 -7.38
CA PRO A 164 -14.03 -10.09 -8.00
C PRO A 164 -13.85 -10.20 -9.52
N ASP A 165 -14.43 -9.25 -10.25
CA ASP A 165 -14.05 -9.03 -11.64
C ASP A 165 -12.70 -8.30 -11.69
N ARG A 166 -11.65 -8.99 -12.16
CA ARG A 166 -10.30 -8.44 -12.26
C ARG A 166 -9.99 -7.84 -13.63
N ALA A 167 -10.86 -8.02 -14.63
CA ALA A 167 -10.66 -7.52 -15.99
C ALA A 167 -10.34 -6.01 -16.06
N PRO A 168 -10.90 -5.12 -15.20
CA PRO A 168 -10.54 -3.71 -15.20
C PRO A 168 -9.07 -3.42 -14.90
N TYR A 169 -8.35 -4.39 -14.31
CA TYR A 169 -6.96 -4.23 -13.87
C TYR A 169 -5.97 -5.05 -14.69
N ASP A 170 -6.42 -5.85 -15.66
CA ASP A 170 -5.57 -6.74 -16.48
C ASP A 170 -4.44 -6.01 -17.20
N GLU A 171 -4.67 -4.76 -17.59
CA GLU A 171 -3.66 -3.93 -18.26
C GLU A 171 -2.61 -3.34 -17.30
N TRP A 172 -2.78 -3.48 -15.97
CA TRP A 172 -1.79 -2.99 -15.05
C TRP A 172 -0.55 -3.90 -15.08
N PRO A 173 0.65 -3.36 -15.37
CA PRO A 173 1.86 -4.18 -15.34
C PRO A 173 2.19 -4.63 -13.91
N ASP A 174 2.90 -5.73 -13.75
CA ASP A 174 3.34 -6.21 -12.44
C ASP A 174 4.32 -5.25 -11.75
N ASP A 175 5.07 -4.48 -12.52
CA ASP A 175 5.95 -3.41 -12.08
C ASP A 175 5.71 -2.19 -12.96
N THR A 176 5.53 -1.01 -12.37
CA THR A 176 5.31 0.23 -13.11
C THR A 176 6.47 1.21 -12.95
N ALA A 177 6.86 1.84 -14.05
CA ALA A 177 7.87 2.90 -14.06
C ALA A 177 7.30 4.27 -13.66
N GLU A 178 6.14 4.29 -13.01
CA GLU A 178 5.53 5.50 -12.48
C GLU A 178 6.04 5.81 -11.08
N VAL A 179 6.14 7.09 -10.75
CA VAL A 179 6.30 7.54 -9.36
C VAL A 179 4.99 7.23 -8.62
N VAL A 180 5.04 6.29 -7.69
CA VAL A 180 3.88 5.85 -6.89
C VAL A 180 3.81 6.50 -5.52
N TYR A 181 4.91 7.07 -5.02
CA TYR A 181 4.95 7.80 -3.77
C TYR A 181 6.12 8.78 -3.73
N ILE A 182 5.92 9.89 -3.04
CA ILE A 182 6.96 10.88 -2.75
C ILE A 182 6.97 11.09 -1.25
N ASP A 183 8.11 10.78 -0.62
CA ASP A 183 8.25 10.90 0.83
C ASP A 183 8.42 12.36 1.30
N GLY A 184 8.44 12.57 2.62
CA GLY A 184 8.61 13.89 3.23
C GLY A 184 9.96 14.58 2.94
N TYR A 185 10.95 13.85 2.41
CA TYR A 185 12.23 14.41 1.95
C TYR A 185 12.19 14.79 0.46
N GLY A 186 11.15 14.36 -0.25
CA GLY A 186 11.01 14.53 -1.70
C GLY A 186 11.72 13.45 -2.52
N ASN A 187 12.02 12.29 -1.93
CA ASN A 187 12.47 11.12 -2.68
C ASN A 187 11.26 10.51 -3.41
N CYS A 188 11.50 9.99 -4.62
CA CYS A 188 10.44 9.48 -5.50
C CYS A 188 10.55 7.96 -5.63
N MET A 189 9.61 7.23 -5.07
CA MET A 189 9.52 5.77 -5.20
C MET A 189 8.79 5.40 -6.49
N LEU A 190 9.36 4.48 -7.27
CA LEU A 190 8.70 3.90 -8.44
C LEU A 190 7.95 2.62 -8.03
N GLY A 191 6.89 2.29 -8.75
CA GLY A 191 6.19 1.01 -8.57
C GLY A 191 6.97 -0.20 -9.10
N THR A 192 8.26 -0.03 -9.40
CA THR A 192 9.17 -1.07 -9.89
C THR A 192 9.97 -1.66 -8.75
N ARG A 193 9.87 -2.97 -8.56
CA ARG A 193 10.69 -3.72 -7.60
C ARG A 193 12.12 -3.83 -8.08
N TRP A 194 13.08 -3.54 -7.20
CA TRP A 194 14.50 -3.54 -7.55
C TRP A 194 14.96 -4.86 -8.15
N HIS A 195 14.57 -5.99 -7.57
CA HIS A 195 15.04 -7.31 -7.99
C HIS A 195 14.64 -7.69 -9.43
N THR A 196 13.59 -7.07 -9.99
CA THR A 196 13.12 -7.34 -11.37
C THR A 196 14.05 -6.73 -12.41
N VAL A 197 14.81 -5.70 -12.04
CA VAL A 197 15.73 -4.95 -12.91
C VAL A 197 17.20 -5.01 -12.48
N SER A 198 17.48 -5.58 -11.30
CA SER A 198 18.83 -5.78 -10.77
C SER A 198 19.70 -6.66 -11.72
N PRO A 199 21.06 -6.57 -11.69
CA PRO A 199 21.85 -5.83 -10.70
C PRO A 199 22.09 -4.35 -11.03
N ASN A 200 21.88 -3.90 -12.24
CA ASN A 200 22.21 -2.54 -12.68
C ASN A 200 21.03 -1.89 -13.40
N PRO A 201 20.08 -1.33 -12.68
CA PRO A 201 19.03 -0.55 -13.32
C PRO A 201 19.59 0.76 -13.86
N ALA A 202 19.13 1.17 -15.03
CA ALA A 202 19.31 2.52 -15.54
C ALA A 202 17.98 3.26 -15.46
N VAL A 203 17.95 4.32 -14.69
CA VAL A 203 16.80 5.22 -14.59
C VAL A 203 17.04 6.39 -15.54
N GLU A 204 16.13 6.58 -16.48
CA GLU A 204 16.24 7.62 -17.51
C GLU A 204 15.34 8.80 -17.18
N LEU A 205 15.94 9.96 -17.00
CA LEU A 205 15.26 11.24 -16.85
C LEU A 205 15.46 12.10 -18.11
N ARG A 206 14.71 13.17 -18.23
CA ARG A 206 14.91 14.15 -19.32
C ARG A 206 16.32 14.75 -19.33
N SER A 207 16.97 14.82 -18.17
CA SER A 207 18.33 15.32 -17.97
C SER A 207 19.43 14.29 -18.27
N GLY A 208 19.07 13.04 -18.56
CA GLY A 208 19.99 11.93 -18.79
C GLY A 208 19.80 10.78 -17.83
N THR A 209 20.70 9.80 -17.87
CA THR A 209 20.65 8.62 -17.01
C THR A 209 21.10 8.98 -15.59
N VAL A 210 20.33 8.55 -14.61
CA VAL A 210 20.66 8.71 -13.19
C VAL A 210 21.61 7.60 -12.76
N ALA A 211 22.67 7.97 -12.04
CA ALA A 211 23.62 7.00 -11.50
C ALA A 211 22.98 6.13 -10.41
N THR A 212 23.37 4.88 -10.36
CA THR A 212 23.02 3.97 -9.26
C THR A 212 24.02 4.12 -8.13
N ALA A 213 23.54 4.22 -6.91
CA ALA A 213 24.33 4.20 -5.69
C ALA A 213 23.72 3.24 -4.67
N ARG A 214 24.45 2.86 -3.66
CA ARG A 214 23.93 2.00 -2.60
C ARG A 214 23.23 2.83 -1.53
N THR A 215 23.71 4.05 -1.28
CA THR A 215 23.22 4.94 -0.23
C THR A 215 23.59 6.40 -0.51
N PHE A 216 23.02 7.31 0.24
CA PHE A 216 23.24 8.76 0.15
C PHE A 216 24.71 9.17 0.27
N SER A 217 25.49 8.50 1.14
CA SER A 217 26.91 8.82 1.35
C SER A 217 27.81 8.48 0.15
N ASP A 218 27.33 7.71 -0.80
CA ASP A 218 28.10 7.30 -1.98
C ASP A 218 28.12 8.37 -3.09
N VAL A 219 27.33 9.43 -2.95
CA VAL A 219 27.23 10.53 -3.92
C VAL A 219 27.41 11.89 -3.27
N PRO A 220 27.95 12.91 -3.99
CA PRO A 220 28.07 14.26 -3.47
C PRO A 220 26.72 14.91 -3.15
N SER A 221 26.72 15.91 -2.26
CA SER A 221 25.54 16.72 -1.97
C SER A 221 24.99 17.37 -3.25
N GLY A 222 23.66 17.40 -3.40
CA GLY A 222 22.95 17.93 -4.56
C GLY A 222 22.92 17.03 -5.80
N VAL A 223 23.57 15.85 -5.74
CA VAL A 223 23.59 14.91 -6.88
C VAL A 223 22.42 13.93 -6.78
N ALA A 224 21.70 13.78 -7.90
CA ALA A 224 20.63 12.81 -8.06
C ALA A 224 21.20 11.40 -8.30
N PHE A 225 20.56 10.41 -7.69
CA PHE A 225 20.90 8.98 -7.85
C PHE A 225 19.65 8.11 -7.67
N CYS A 226 19.75 6.85 -8.08
CA CYS A 226 18.72 5.84 -7.77
C CYS A 226 19.33 4.69 -6.97
N TYR A 227 18.50 4.07 -6.16
CA TYR A 227 18.92 2.97 -5.28
C TYR A 227 17.75 2.04 -4.95
N GLU A 228 18.06 0.88 -4.38
CA GLU A 228 17.08 0.01 -3.74
C GLU A 228 16.75 0.56 -2.36
N ASN A 229 15.50 1.00 -2.18
CA ASN A 229 15.08 1.49 -0.87
C ASN A 229 14.78 0.35 0.12
N ALA A 230 14.48 0.70 1.37
CA ALA A 230 14.19 -0.26 2.43
C ALA A 230 12.95 -1.16 2.17
N LEU A 231 12.10 -0.77 1.22
CA LEU A 231 10.92 -1.52 0.80
C LEU A 231 11.18 -2.40 -0.42
N GLY A 232 12.41 -2.40 -0.97
CA GLY A 232 12.78 -3.16 -2.16
C GLY A 232 12.29 -2.55 -3.48
N LEU A 233 11.89 -1.29 -3.47
CA LEU A 233 11.53 -0.53 -4.67
C LEU A 233 12.70 0.29 -5.18
N ILE A 234 12.65 0.66 -6.47
CA ILE A 234 13.53 1.71 -7.00
C ILE A 234 13.10 3.06 -6.42
N GLU A 235 14.06 3.76 -5.84
CA GLU A 235 13.85 5.12 -5.37
C GLU A 235 14.85 6.08 -6.02
N ILE A 236 14.34 7.24 -6.42
CA ILE A 236 15.14 8.34 -6.96
C ILE A 236 15.25 9.40 -5.88
N ALA A 237 16.48 9.72 -5.52
CA ALA A 237 16.79 10.68 -4.46
C ALA A 237 17.82 11.71 -4.92
N VAL A 238 17.92 12.79 -4.16
CA VAL A 238 19.01 13.77 -4.25
C VAL A 238 19.69 13.86 -2.89
N ASN A 239 21.00 13.63 -2.84
CA ASN A 239 21.70 13.72 -1.58
C ASN A 239 21.59 15.14 -0.99
N GLN A 240 21.00 15.27 0.22
CA GLN A 240 20.69 16.53 0.90
C GLN A 240 19.78 17.47 0.07
N GLY A 241 18.87 16.93 -0.73
CA GLY A 241 17.94 17.68 -1.57
C GLY A 241 16.65 16.90 -1.84
N SER A 242 15.72 17.52 -2.56
CA SER A 242 14.47 16.93 -2.99
C SER A 242 14.54 16.52 -4.46
N ALA A 243 14.43 15.23 -4.73
CA ALA A 243 14.38 14.71 -6.10
C ALA A 243 13.12 15.21 -6.83
N ALA A 244 11.98 15.22 -6.15
CA ALA A 244 10.72 15.73 -6.70
C ALA A 244 10.87 17.18 -7.19
N ALA A 245 11.42 18.06 -6.36
CA ALA A 245 11.59 19.46 -6.70
C ALA A 245 12.67 19.68 -7.78
N GLN A 246 13.85 19.04 -7.62
CA GLN A 246 14.99 19.25 -8.51
C GLN A 246 14.78 18.68 -9.91
N LEU A 247 14.07 17.55 -10.01
CA LEU A 247 13.87 16.82 -11.26
C LEU A 247 12.47 17.05 -11.86
N GLY A 248 11.61 17.82 -11.18
CA GLY A 248 10.24 18.09 -11.61
C GLY A 248 9.36 16.84 -11.64
N LEU A 249 9.59 15.92 -10.71
CA LEU A 249 8.82 14.69 -10.59
C LEU A 249 7.61 14.89 -9.67
N GLN A 250 6.51 14.26 -10.03
CA GLN A 250 5.27 14.25 -9.26
C GLN A 250 4.66 12.84 -9.28
N LEU A 251 3.68 12.60 -8.44
CA LEU A 251 2.92 11.35 -8.46
C LEU A 251 2.41 11.07 -9.89
N GLY A 252 2.59 9.83 -10.37
CA GLY A 252 2.25 9.42 -11.73
C GLY A 252 3.27 9.81 -12.82
N SER A 253 4.37 10.52 -12.50
CA SER A 253 5.43 10.79 -13.46
C SER A 253 6.02 9.48 -13.98
N GLN A 254 6.08 9.34 -15.31
CA GLN A 254 6.72 8.21 -15.98
C GLN A 254 8.24 8.37 -15.97
N VAL A 255 8.93 7.41 -15.41
CA VAL A 255 10.39 7.37 -15.30
C VAL A 255 10.89 6.05 -15.85
N PRO A 256 11.26 5.98 -17.14
CA PRO A 256 11.70 4.74 -17.76
C PRO A 256 12.87 4.10 -17.01
N VAL A 257 12.73 2.81 -16.70
CA VAL A 257 13.76 1.99 -16.06
C VAL A 257 14.18 0.91 -17.05
N ARG A 258 15.48 0.79 -17.29
CA ARG A 258 16.04 -0.26 -18.14
C ARG A 258 17.02 -1.11 -17.38
N LYS A 259 17.06 -2.39 -17.70
CA LYS A 259 18.12 -3.28 -17.24
C LYS A 259 19.35 -3.08 -18.13
N LEU A 260 20.45 -2.64 -17.57
CA LEU A 260 21.71 -2.59 -18.31
C LEU A 260 22.24 -4.01 -18.49
N SER A 261 22.43 -4.41 -19.75
CA SER A 261 23.13 -5.66 -20.07
C SER A 261 24.54 -5.54 -19.49
N GLY A 262 24.90 -6.45 -18.57
CA GLY A 262 26.27 -6.53 -18.06
C GLY A 262 27.25 -6.73 -19.24
N LYS A 263 28.32 -5.93 -19.28
CA LYS A 263 29.46 -6.18 -20.15
C LYS A 263 30.28 -7.33 -19.57
#